data_dae3fb3ed53b8d318cf6b0d2f839a09d
#
_entry.id   dae3fb3ed53b8d318cf6b0d2f839a09d
#
_cell.length_a   1.000
_cell.length_b   1.000
_cell.length_c   1.000
_cell.angle_alpha   90.00
_cell.angle_beta   90.00
_cell.angle_gamma   90.00
#
_symmetry.space_group_name_H-M   'P 1'
#
loop_
_entity.id
_entity.type
_entity.pdbx_description
1 polymer ?
#
loop_
_entity_poly.entity_id
_entity_poly.type
_entity_poly.pdbx_seq_one_letter_code
_entity_poly.pdbx_strand_id
1 'polypeptide(L)'
;TGHVELFTRVDMLIHKGRDLGIAVQVELIEPYLRLREDLKRGAYANYTAELIDRFTLTDDDDASELYRLFDETLSRLCDDADPLLALRYFEMHLLERLGFRPELNVCAIGHETILPEDQFFSYAAGGVICSQHASHASGAFPISMTALKLLRHIQRSPFEAVSALRVPEGIH
;
A
#
# COMPACT_ATOMS: atom_id res chain seq x y z
N THR A 1 -25.34 -17.14 8.49
CA THR A 1 -25.10 -15.66 8.37
C THR A 1 -24.01 -15.12 9.29
N GLY A 2 -23.41 -15.92 10.19
CA GLY A 2 -22.33 -15.49 11.11
C GLY A 2 -20.91 -15.55 10.54
N HIS A 3 -20.73 -15.88 9.26
CA HIS A 3 -19.40 -16.08 8.66
C HIS A 3 -18.96 -14.91 7.76
N VAL A 4 -19.85 -14.00 7.38
CA VAL A 4 -19.54 -12.85 6.53
C VAL A 4 -19.58 -11.60 7.40
N GLU A 5 -18.42 -11.21 7.90
CA GLU A 5 -18.22 -9.99 8.67
C GLU A 5 -17.19 -9.11 7.97
N LEU A 6 -17.09 -7.85 8.38
CA LEU A 6 -16.11 -6.94 7.83
C LEU A 6 -14.68 -7.50 8.04
N PHE A 7 -13.88 -7.47 6.99
CA PHE A 7 -12.53 -8.03 6.97
C PHE A 7 -12.47 -9.52 7.34
N THR A 8 -13.39 -10.33 6.83
CA THR A 8 -13.25 -11.79 6.81
C THR A 8 -13.01 -12.29 5.41
N ARG A 9 -12.03 -13.17 5.23
CA ARG A 9 -11.86 -13.90 3.99
C ARG A 9 -12.72 -15.16 4.03
N VAL A 10 -13.57 -15.31 3.04
CA VAL A 10 -14.49 -16.44 2.91
C VAL A 10 -14.35 -17.08 1.53
N ASP A 11 -14.57 -18.36 1.46
CA ASP A 11 -14.87 -19.06 0.21
C ASP A 11 -16.38 -19.18 0.05
N MET A 12 -16.89 -18.86 -1.13
CA MET A 12 -18.33 -18.74 -1.35
C MET A 12 -18.76 -19.44 -2.64
N LEU A 13 -19.65 -20.42 -2.50
CA LEU A 13 -20.30 -21.03 -3.65
C LEU A 13 -21.52 -20.20 -4.04
N ILE A 14 -21.50 -19.66 -5.25
CA ILE A 14 -22.56 -18.80 -5.78
C ILE A 14 -23.25 -19.49 -6.96
N HIS A 15 -24.55 -19.72 -6.86
CA HIS A 15 -25.38 -20.09 -8.00
C HIS A 15 -25.78 -18.84 -8.80
N LYS A 16 -25.59 -18.92 -10.12
CA LYS A 16 -25.99 -17.84 -11.04
C LYS A 16 -27.52 -17.75 -11.09
N GLY A 17 -28.09 -16.68 -10.54
CA GLY A 17 -29.49 -16.31 -10.72
C GLY A 17 -29.74 -15.56 -12.03
N ARG A 18 -30.97 -15.08 -12.25
CA ARG A 18 -31.32 -14.27 -13.43
C ARG A 18 -30.66 -12.89 -13.39
N ASP A 19 -30.75 -12.23 -12.24
CA ASP A 19 -30.24 -10.86 -12.05
C ASP A 19 -29.12 -10.79 -10.98
N LEU A 20 -29.23 -11.61 -9.93
CA LEU A 20 -28.27 -11.67 -8.82
C LEU A 20 -27.82 -13.11 -8.58
N GLY A 21 -26.57 -13.27 -8.14
CA GLY A 21 -26.08 -14.56 -7.64
C GLY A 21 -26.66 -14.89 -6.28
N ILE A 22 -26.91 -16.18 -6.02
CA ILE A 22 -27.39 -16.69 -4.73
C ILE A 22 -26.25 -17.44 -4.06
N ALA A 23 -25.75 -16.94 -2.93
CA ALA A 23 -24.76 -17.63 -2.12
C ALA A 23 -25.44 -18.85 -1.45
N VAL A 24 -24.98 -20.06 -1.79
CA VAL A 24 -25.51 -21.32 -1.28
C VAL A 24 -24.64 -21.94 -0.18
N GLN A 25 -23.34 -21.65 -0.22
CA GLN A 25 -22.38 -22.08 0.79
C GLN A 25 -21.38 -20.97 1.05
N VAL A 26 -21.02 -20.79 2.31
CA VAL A 26 -19.98 -19.85 2.76
C VAL A 26 -19.10 -20.57 3.77
N GLU A 27 -17.81 -20.62 3.50
CA GLU A 27 -16.80 -21.17 4.39
C GLU A 27 -15.84 -20.06 4.81
N LEU A 28 -15.62 -19.93 6.13
CA LEU A 28 -14.68 -18.96 6.68
C LEU A 28 -13.26 -19.49 6.48
N ILE A 29 -12.42 -18.73 5.75
CA ILE A 29 -11.02 -19.04 5.50
C ILE A 29 -10.12 -18.32 6.51
N GLU A 30 -10.29 -16.99 6.65
CA GLU A 30 -9.48 -16.19 7.56
C GLU A 30 -10.34 -15.10 8.22
N PRO A 31 -10.45 -15.10 9.55
CA PRO A 31 -11.30 -14.14 10.27
C PRO A 31 -10.69 -12.77 10.49
N TYR A 32 -9.35 -12.61 10.39
CA TYR A 32 -8.60 -11.36 10.68
C TYR A 32 -9.07 -10.66 11.97
N LEU A 33 -9.24 -11.39 13.06
CA LEU A 33 -9.90 -10.94 14.30
C LEU A 33 -9.30 -9.65 14.87
N ARG A 34 -7.97 -9.53 14.86
CA ARG A 34 -7.26 -8.35 15.41
C ARG A 34 -7.60 -7.06 14.67
N LEU A 35 -8.05 -7.12 13.42
CA LEU A 35 -8.51 -5.91 12.68
C LEU A 35 -9.83 -5.37 13.23
N ARG A 36 -10.61 -6.20 13.92
CA ARG A 36 -11.88 -5.80 14.56
C ARG A 36 -11.71 -5.49 16.06
N GLU A 37 -10.71 -6.06 16.71
CA GLU A 37 -10.44 -5.91 18.13
C GLU A 37 -9.52 -4.74 18.45
N ASP A 38 -8.64 -4.36 17.51
CA ASP A 38 -7.71 -3.24 17.63
C ASP A 38 -8.15 -2.09 16.72
N LEU A 39 -8.58 -0.99 17.34
CA LEU A 39 -9.09 0.20 16.63
C LEU A 39 -8.09 0.76 15.62
N LYS A 40 -6.80 0.78 15.94
CA LYS A 40 -5.76 1.32 15.07
C LYS A 40 -5.56 0.44 13.83
N ARG A 41 -5.50 -0.88 14.03
CA ARG A 41 -5.39 -1.86 12.93
C ARG A 41 -6.65 -1.85 12.05
N GLY A 42 -7.82 -1.76 12.67
CA GLY A 42 -9.08 -1.62 11.95
C GLY A 42 -9.16 -0.34 11.12
N ALA A 43 -8.66 0.79 11.63
CA ALA A 43 -8.60 2.03 10.87
C ALA A 43 -7.67 1.90 9.64
N TYR A 44 -6.51 1.25 9.77
CA TYR A 44 -5.62 0.99 8.65
C TYR A 44 -6.23 0.04 7.61
N ALA A 45 -6.94 -1.00 8.04
CA ALA A 45 -7.65 -1.91 7.14
C ALA A 45 -8.77 -1.20 6.36
N ASN A 46 -9.55 -0.33 7.01
CA ASN A 46 -10.55 0.49 6.34
C ASN A 46 -9.93 1.45 5.32
N TYR A 47 -8.84 2.13 5.68
CA TYR A 47 -8.11 2.99 4.76
C TYR A 47 -7.59 2.20 3.53
N THR A 48 -7.02 1.02 3.75
CA THR A 48 -6.56 0.12 2.68
C THR A 48 -7.72 -0.26 1.74
N ALA A 49 -8.87 -0.64 2.31
CA ALA A 49 -10.06 -0.98 1.54
C ALA A 49 -10.59 0.20 0.73
N GLU A 50 -10.61 1.41 1.32
CA GLU A 50 -11.04 2.63 0.62
C GLU A 50 -10.11 2.96 -0.56
N LEU A 51 -8.80 2.79 -0.41
CA LEU A 51 -7.87 2.99 -1.52
C LEU A 51 -8.13 2.00 -2.66
N ILE A 52 -8.31 0.72 -2.34
CA ILE A 52 -8.64 -0.30 -3.34
C ILE A 52 -9.94 0.07 -4.06
N ASP A 53 -11.01 0.37 -3.33
CA ASP A 53 -12.32 0.72 -3.89
C ASP A 53 -12.24 1.93 -4.84
N ARG A 54 -11.48 2.96 -4.46
CA ARG A 54 -11.34 4.19 -5.26
C ARG A 54 -10.51 4.03 -6.51
N PHE A 55 -9.55 3.13 -6.51
CA PHE A 55 -8.58 2.97 -7.61
C PHE A 55 -8.82 1.73 -8.48
N THR A 56 -9.74 0.83 -8.11
CA THR A 56 -10.18 -0.27 -8.98
C THR A 56 -11.37 0.17 -9.84
N LEU A 57 -11.22 0.02 -11.15
CA LEU A 57 -12.32 0.14 -12.11
C LEU A 57 -12.93 -1.25 -12.33
N THR A 58 -14.23 -1.30 -12.61
CA THR A 58 -15.06 -2.52 -12.65
C THR A 58 -14.67 -3.57 -13.72
N ASP A 59 -13.76 -3.24 -14.65
CA ASP A 59 -13.36 -4.11 -15.75
C ASP A 59 -11.83 -4.32 -15.83
N ASP A 60 -11.14 -4.33 -14.68
CA ASP A 60 -9.67 -4.39 -14.64
C ASP A 60 -9.16 -5.83 -14.71
N ASP A 61 -8.36 -6.14 -15.73
CA ASP A 61 -7.68 -7.44 -15.88
C ASP A 61 -6.72 -7.73 -14.69
N ASP A 62 -6.31 -6.69 -13.96
CA ASP A 62 -5.39 -6.77 -12.80
C ASP A 62 -6.10 -6.97 -11.45
N ALA A 63 -7.42 -7.16 -11.43
CA ALA A 63 -8.20 -7.31 -10.18
C ALA A 63 -7.66 -8.42 -9.26
N SER A 64 -7.11 -9.51 -9.83
CA SER A 64 -6.55 -10.62 -9.05
C SER A 64 -5.26 -10.24 -8.31
N GLU A 65 -4.42 -9.40 -8.91
CA GLU A 65 -3.19 -8.91 -8.27
C GLU A 65 -3.46 -7.89 -7.19
N LEU A 66 -4.42 -6.98 -7.42
CA LEU A 66 -4.87 -6.02 -6.41
C LEU A 66 -5.54 -6.72 -5.23
N TYR A 67 -6.37 -7.74 -5.51
CA TYR A 67 -6.96 -8.58 -4.46
C TYR A 67 -5.89 -9.26 -3.62
N ARG A 68 -4.86 -9.86 -4.25
CA ARG A 68 -3.75 -10.50 -3.53
C ARG A 68 -2.98 -9.49 -2.67
N LEU A 69 -2.66 -8.30 -3.20
CA LEU A 69 -2.02 -7.24 -2.43
C LEU A 69 -2.86 -6.83 -1.22
N PHE A 70 -4.17 -6.72 -1.40
CA PHE A 70 -5.12 -6.40 -0.33
C PHE A 70 -5.15 -7.47 0.76
N ASP A 71 -5.34 -8.73 0.38
CA ASP A 71 -5.41 -9.88 1.30
C ASP A 71 -4.11 -10.06 2.11
N GLU A 72 -2.95 -9.99 1.44
CA GLU A 72 -1.65 -10.01 2.11
C GLU A 72 -1.48 -8.82 3.08
N THR A 73 -2.01 -7.64 2.72
CA THR A 73 -1.94 -6.47 3.57
C THR A 73 -2.82 -6.62 4.81
N LEU A 74 -4.03 -7.16 4.69
CA LEU A 74 -4.88 -7.45 5.84
C LEU A 74 -4.20 -8.42 6.81
N SER A 75 -3.55 -9.48 6.29
CA SER A 75 -2.76 -10.42 7.10
C SER A 75 -1.62 -9.69 7.83
N ARG A 76 -0.83 -8.89 7.13
CA ARG A 76 0.26 -8.10 7.72
C ARG A 76 -0.24 -7.11 8.78
N LEU A 77 -1.33 -6.39 8.49
CA LEU A 77 -1.96 -5.49 9.47
C LEU A 77 -2.44 -6.24 10.71
N CYS A 78 -2.89 -7.50 10.55
CA CYS A 78 -3.31 -8.35 11.66
C CYS A 78 -2.13 -8.79 12.53
N ASP A 79 -1.05 -9.26 11.92
CA ASP A 79 -0.02 -10.05 12.60
C ASP A 79 1.27 -9.30 12.88
N ASP A 80 1.61 -8.29 12.06
CA ASP A 80 2.91 -7.61 12.16
C ASP A 80 3.02 -6.75 13.43
N ALA A 81 4.25 -6.63 13.93
CA ALA A 81 4.58 -5.77 15.07
C ALA A 81 4.47 -4.29 14.74
N ASP A 82 4.74 -3.92 13.48
CA ASP A 82 4.64 -2.56 12.96
C ASP A 82 3.58 -2.47 11.83
N PRO A 83 2.29 -2.36 12.17
CA PRO A 83 1.22 -2.27 11.18
C PRO A 83 1.30 -1.02 10.31
N LEU A 84 1.96 0.05 10.78
CA LEU A 84 2.13 1.26 9.98
C LEU A 84 3.16 1.04 8.86
N LEU A 85 4.22 0.28 9.13
CA LEU A 85 5.18 -0.11 8.09
C LEU A 85 4.53 -1.02 7.03
N ALA A 86 3.65 -1.95 7.47
CA ALA A 86 2.86 -2.76 6.55
C ALA A 86 1.96 -1.89 5.65
N LEU A 87 1.35 -0.84 6.21
CA LEU A 87 0.57 0.13 5.45
C LEU A 87 1.43 0.90 4.43
N ARG A 88 2.62 1.38 4.80
CA ARG A 88 3.55 2.06 3.87
C ARG A 88 4.01 1.14 2.73
N TYR A 89 4.24 -0.13 3.05
CA TYR A 89 4.53 -1.13 2.03
C TYR A 89 3.37 -1.29 1.03
N PHE A 90 2.15 -1.41 1.52
CA PHE A 90 0.95 -1.47 0.69
C PHE A 90 0.82 -0.25 -0.23
N GLU A 91 0.92 0.97 0.31
CA GLU A 91 0.80 2.21 -0.45
C GLU A 91 1.80 2.28 -1.61
N MET A 92 3.06 1.93 -1.36
CA MET A 92 4.11 1.92 -2.39
C MET A 92 3.81 0.92 -3.51
N HIS A 93 3.39 -0.28 -3.16
CA HIS A 93 3.10 -1.34 -4.14
C HIS A 93 1.76 -1.12 -4.85
N LEU A 94 0.80 -0.46 -4.21
CA LEU A 94 -0.42 0.00 -4.88
C LEU A 94 -0.09 1.02 -5.96
N LEU A 95 0.70 2.06 -5.64
CA LEU A 95 1.14 3.05 -6.63
C LEU A 95 1.86 2.41 -7.81
N GLU A 96 2.71 1.41 -7.56
CA GLU A 96 3.42 0.69 -8.63
C GLU A 96 2.45 -0.04 -9.57
N ARG A 97 1.45 -0.76 -9.03
CA ARG A 97 0.43 -1.46 -9.83
C ARG A 97 -0.48 -0.54 -10.61
N LEU A 98 -0.74 0.63 -10.09
CA LEU A 98 -1.53 1.67 -10.76
C LEU A 98 -0.71 2.47 -11.78
N GLY A 99 0.59 2.14 -11.99
CA GLY A 99 1.47 2.86 -12.91
C GLY A 99 2.02 4.19 -12.40
N PHE A 100 1.84 4.49 -11.10
CA PHE A 100 2.32 5.72 -10.44
C PHE A 100 3.56 5.49 -9.59
N ARG A 101 4.40 4.52 -9.94
CA ARG A 101 5.65 4.23 -9.22
C ARG A 101 6.51 5.49 -9.12
N PRO A 102 6.81 6.00 -7.90
CA PRO A 102 7.63 7.18 -7.75
C PRO A 102 9.08 6.92 -8.16
N GLU A 103 9.68 7.91 -8.86
CA GLU A 103 11.11 7.88 -9.14
C GLU A 103 11.90 8.30 -7.88
N LEU A 104 12.77 7.43 -7.41
CA LEU A 104 13.53 7.64 -6.17
C LEU A 104 15.05 7.62 -6.37
N ASN A 105 15.57 7.31 -7.56
CA ASN A 105 16.98 7.09 -7.80
C ASN A 105 17.64 8.20 -8.64
N VAL A 106 16.85 8.82 -9.52
CA VAL A 106 17.28 9.95 -10.32
C VAL A 106 16.36 11.15 -10.09
N CYS A 107 16.86 12.34 -10.32
CA CYS A 107 16.05 13.55 -10.24
C CYS A 107 14.91 13.49 -11.26
N ALA A 108 13.66 13.62 -10.82
CA ALA A 108 12.50 13.54 -11.71
C ALA A 108 12.41 14.68 -12.74
N ILE A 109 13.23 15.71 -12.59
CA ILE A 109 13.33 16.85 -13.54
C ILE A 109 14.59 16.77 -14.40
N GLY A 110 15.76 16.71 -13.77
CA GLY A 110 17.05 16.78 -14.45
C GLY A 110 17.64 15.44 -14.84
N HIS A 111 17.08 14.33 -14.35
CA HIS A 111 17.50 12.94 -14.60
C HIS A 111 18.91 12.57 -14.12
N GLU A 112 19.60 13.44 -13.39
CA GLU A 112 20.87 13.11 -12.75
C GLU A 112 20.65 12.20 -11.52
N THR A 113 21.65 11.37 -11.23
CA THR A 113 21.64 10.47 -10.07
C THR A 113 21.52 11.27 -8.76
N ILE A 114 20.60 10.87 -7.91
CA ILE A 114 20.39 11.48 -6.60
C ILE A 114 21.52 11.11 -5.64
N LEU A 115 22.17 12.14 -5.08
CA LEU A 115 23.22 11.99 -4.08
C LEU A 115 22.68 11.50 -2.73
N PRO A 116 23.52 10.84 -1.90
CA PRO A 116 23.11 10.33 -0.59
C PRO A 116 23.08 11.43 0.48
N GLU A 117 22.23 12.41 0.30
CA GLU A 117 21.99 13.56 1.17
C GLU A 117 20.49 13.87 1.23
N ASP A 118 20.06 14.83 2.06
CA ASP A 118 18.69 15.30 2.10
C ASP A 118 18.31 15.93 0.76
N GLN A 119 17.14 15.63 0.28
CA GLN A 119 16.64 15.99 -1.04
C GLN A 119 15.26 16.65 -0.93
N PHE A 120 14.62 16.81 -2.07
CA PHE A 120 13.23 17.24 -2.17
C PHE A 120 12.39 16.17 -2.85
N PHE A 121 11.09 16.20 -2.64
CA PHE A 121 10.13 15.35 -3.32
C PHE A 121 9.00 16.20 -3.88
N SER A 122 8.51 15.86 -5.06
CA SER A 122 7.35 16.53 -5.66
C SER A 122 6.36 15.48 -6.20
N TYR A 123 5.13 15.54 -5.72
CA TYR A 123 4.05 14.72 -6.26
C TYR A 123 3.77 15.05 -7.73
N ALA A 124 3.84 16.35 -8.10
CA ALA A 124 3.61 16.78 -9.47
C ALA A 124 4.69 16.27 -10.45
N ALA A 125 5.94 16.15 -9.99
CA ALA A 125 7.02 15.58 -10.79
C ALA A 125 7.10 14.05 -10.69
N GLY A 126 6.34 13.43 -9.78
CA GLY A 126 6.28 11.99 -9.60
C GLY A 126 7.52 11.37 -8.94
N GLY A 127 8.31 12.15 -8.16
CA GLY A 127 9.52 11.59 -7.56
C GLY A 127 10.42 12.58 -6.82
N VAL A 128 11.64 12.09 -6.55
CA VAL A 128 12.68 12.85 -5.87
C VAL A 128 13.29 13.92 -6.79
N ILE A 129 13.56 15.08 -6.21
CA ILE A 129 14.13 16.24 -6.88
C ILE A 129 15.44 16.61 -6.19
N CYS A 130 16.52 16.79 -6.93
CA CYS A 130 17.79 17.28 -6.38
C CYS A 130 17.69 18.76 -5.97
N SER A 131 18.60 19.21 -5.11
CA SER A 131 18.63 20.59 -4.59
C SER A 131 18.70 21.65 -5.70
N GLN A 132 19.35 21.34 -6.83
CA GLN A 132 19.47 22.25 -7.96
C GLN A 132 18.14 22.53 -8.67
N HIS A 133 17.24 21.54 -8.70
CA HIS A 133 15.93 21.65 -9.37
C HIS A 133 14.75 21.91 -8.41
N ALA A 134 14.97 21.94 -7.11
CA ALA A 134 13.92 22.12 -6.11
C ALA A 134 13.10 23.40 -6.31
N SER A 135 13.75 24.51 -6.69
CA SER A 135 13.09 25.79 -6.94
C SER A 135 12.23 25.80 -8.20
N HIS A 136 12.45 24.85 -9.11
CA HIS A 136 11.69 24.71 -10.37
C HIS A 136 10.53 23.70 -10.25
N ALA A 137 10.45 22.96 -9.16
CA ALA A 137 9.42 21.94 -8.94
C ALA A 137 8.26 22.52 -8.12
N SER A 138 7.08 22.60 -8.73
CA SER A 138 5.88 23.01 -8.02
C SER A 138 5.57 22.05 -6.85
N GLY A 139 5.36 22.60 -5.66
CA GLY A 139 5.00 21.82 -4.47
C GLY A 139 6.11 20.89 -3.97
N ALA A 140 7.36 21.15 -4.31
CA ALA A 140 8.49 20.39 -3.76
C ALA A 140 8.63 20.62 -2.25
N PHE A 141 8.80 19.55 -1.48
CA PHE A 141 9.03 19.60 -0.04
C PHE A 141 10.27 18.77 0.33
N PRO A 142 10.95 19.10 1.44
CA PRO A 142 12.14 18.38 1.84
C PRO A 142 11.84 16.94 2.24
N ILE A 143 12.74 16.03 1.83
CA ILE A 143 12.75 14.63 2.24
C ILE A 143 14.13 14.28 2.78
N SER A 144 14.17 13.68 3.98
CA SER A 144 15.45 13.27 4.57
C SER A 144 16.07 12.10 3.81
N MET A 145 17.40 12.03 3.82
CA MET A 145 18.14 10.88 3.28
C MET A 145 17.65 9.54 3.90
N THR A 146 17.31 9.55 5.18
CA THR A 146 16.82 8.35 5.88
C THR A 146 15.46 7.92 5.33
N ALA A 147 14.51 8.84 5.16
CA ALA A 147 13.22 8.55 4.56
C ALA A 147 13.37 8.05 3.11
N LEU A 148 14.23 8.70 2.33
CA LEU A 148 14.50 8.29 0.95
C LEU A 148 15.09 6.87 0.86
N LYS A 149 16.02 6.52 1.76
CA LYS A 149 16.57 5.15 1.85
C LYS A 149 15.49 4.13 2.20
N LEU A 150 14.60 4.46 3.15
CA LEU A 150 13.49 3.60 3.52
C LEU A 150 12.54 3.39 2.34
N LEU A 151 12.12 4.45 1.66
CA LEU A 151 11.23 4.35 0.48
C LEU A 151 11.86 3.50 -0.62
N ARG A 152 13.14 3.67 -0.92
CA ARG A 152 13.88 2.83 -1.88
C ARG A 152 13.92 1.36 -1.45
N HIS A 153 14.05 1.10 -0.15
CA HIS A 153 14.08 -0.25 0.37
C HIS A 153 12.70 -0.91 0.27
N ILE A 154 11.64 -0.19 0.65
CA ILE A 154 10.24 -0.65 0.50
C ILE A 154 9.94 -0.96 -0.97
N GLN A 155 10.34 -0.10 -1.89
CA GLN A 155 10.05 -0.23 -3.32
C GLN A 155 10.69 -1.46 -3.98
N ARG A 156 11.85 -1.92 -3.51
CA ARG A 156 12.65 -2.98 -4.16
C ARG A 156 12.70 -4.31 -3.44
N SER A 157 12.26 -4.34 -2.18
CA SER A 157 12.45 -5.51 -1.31
C SER A 157 11.13 -6.20 -1.00
N PRO A 158 11.12 -7.51 -0.78
CA PRO A 158 9.93 -8.20 -0.28
C PRO A 158 9.63 -7.77 1.16
N PHE A 159 8.36 -7.96 1.58
CA PHE A 159 7.89 -7.48 2.88
C PHE A 159 8.68 -8.05 4.06
N GLU A 160 9.13 -9.29 4.00
CA GLU A 160 9.92 -9.95 5.05
C GLU A 160 11.24 -9.21 5.34
N ALA A 161 11.86 -8.64 4.30
CA ALA A 161 13.07 -7.82 4.47
C ALA A 161 12.76 -6.43 5.01
N VAL A 162 11.59 -5.89 4.67
CA VAL A 162 11.13 -4.57 5.15
C VAL A 162 10.67 -4.64 6.60
N SER A 163 9.91 -5.65 6.98
CA SER A 163 9.39 -5.83 8.36
C SER A 163 10.48 -6.07 9.41
N ALA A 164 11.67 -6.51 8.98
CA ALA A 164 12.84 -6.63 9.86
C ALA A 164 13.45 -5.28 10.28
N LEU A 165 13.05 -4.16 9.62
CA LEU A 165 13.56 -2.83 9.94
C LEU A 165 12.90 -2.28 11.22
N ARG A 166 13.69 -1.51 11.98
CA ARG A 166 13.16 -0.66 13.04
C ARG A 166 13.06 0.76 12.50
N VAL A 167 11.84 1.20 12.22
CA VAL A 167 11.59 2.54 11.70
C VAL A 167 11.28 3.49 12.87
N PRO A 168 12.03 4.59 13.05
CA PRO A 168 11.71 5.59 14.06
C PRO A 168 10.35 6.25 13.79
N GLU A 169 9.60 6.59 14.85
CA GLU A 169 8.26 7.20 14.73
C GLU A 169 8.22 8.44 13.82
N GLY A 170 9.28 9.25 13.82
CA GLY A 170 9.36 10.46 13.00
C GLY A 170 9.65 10.23 11.51
N ILE A 171 9.79 8.96 11.05
CA ILE A 171 10.07 8.62 9.65
C ILE A 171 8.83 8.05 8.95
N HIS A 172 7.84 7.57 9.69
CA HIS A 172 6.57 7.14 9.12
C HIS A 172 5.79 8.34 8.56
#